data_d3ec496bb4c055b650aad8c8f9d2502f
#
_entry.id   d3ec496bb4c055b650aad8c8f9d2502f
#
_cell.length_a   1.000
_cell.length_b   1.000
_cell.length_c   1.000
_cell.angle_alpha   90.00
_cell.angle_beta   90.00
_cell.angle_gamma   90.00
#
_symmetry.space_group_name_H-M   'P 1'
#
loop_
_entity.id
_entity.type
_entity.pdbx_description
1 polymer ?
#
loop_
_entity_poly.entity_id
_entity_poly.type
_entity_poly.pdbx_seq_one_letter_code
_entity_poly.pdbx_strand_id
1 'polypeptide(L)'
;MSSIKQNPGLYRIVVTHYVVAALCFFTLAVMMLFSVQAFTGHYFHPQILAITHMAALGWGTMIIFGASYQLVPVVLETELYSEKLAWISFSLFLPGMIALVYSFWIFIPGIHMQCGAVLLLTAVILFTVNVYLTAKKKKQQTIQEDFIFSACLCLCFTAVLGAALVFNFTIPIFAQDQLHFLKIHAHLGIAGWFLLMIIGVSSKLVPMFLVSSYQKTRLLSFSYYLIVSALLLFLADSYFSGLNYRTYFIALIGAAGLACYLLFIVKCFLSRMRKKVDLPMMSTFFSFILLKVAVLTIPFIIYYHLKNNPVSIRYSLIYGVLLFYGLDYGIDTRANIQNPAFYCLGKTL
;
A
#
# COMPACT_ATOMS: atom_id res chain seq x y z
N MET A 1 31.66 -1.41 17.80
CA MET A 1 30.39 -0.78 17.39
C MET A 1 30.72 0.31 16.38
N SER A 2 30.57 0.04 15.09
CA SER A 2 30.77 1.06 14.05
C SER A 2 29.61 2.04 14.12
N SER A 3 29.88 3.32 14.30
CA SER A 3 28.90 4.39 14.18
C SER A 3 28.24 4.26 12.80
N ILE A 4 26.93 3.99 12.75
CA ILE A 4 26.16 4.10 11.52
C ILE A 4 26.26 5.58 11.12
N LYS A 5 27.17 5.88 10.18
CA LYS A 5 27.27 7.20 9.58
C LYS A 5 25.89 7.51 8.97
N GLN A 6 25.25 8.56 9.45
CA GLN A 6 24.07 9.10 8.78
C GLN A 6 24.47 9.35 7.32
N ASN A 7 23.85 8.61 6.40
CA ASN A 7 24.12 8.79 4.97
C ASN A 7 23.29 9.98 4.49
N PRO A 8 23.92 11.14 4.18
CA PRO A 8 23.20 12.36 3.78
C PRO A 8 22.39 12.17 2.49
N GLY A 9 22.83 11.24 1.63
CA GLY A 9 22.13 10.91 0.39
C GLY A 9 20.79 10.22 0.65
N LEU A 10 20.79 9.25 1.55
CA LEU A 10 19.58 8.53 1.94
C LEU A 10 18.54 9.47 2.59
N TYR A 11 18.98 10.37 3.47
CA TYR A 11 18.09 11.35 4.09
C TYR A 11 17.42 12.25 3.03
N ARG A 12 18.19 12.76 2.06
CA ARG A 12 17.66 13.63 1.00
C ARG A 12 16.57 12.93 0.18
N ILE A 13 16.78 11.70 -0.27
CA ILE A 13 15.78 10.97 -1.07
C ILE A 13 14.48 10.74 -0.27
N VAL A 14 14.58 10.37 1.01
CA VAL A 14 13.43 10.17 1.89
C VAL A 14 12.62 11.44 2.06
N VAL A 15 13.29 12.56 2.40
CA VAL A 15 12.63 13.87 2.58
C VAL A 15 11.99 14.34 1.28
N THR A 16 12.64 14.14 0.13
CA THR A 16 12.08 14.51 -1.17
C THR A 16 10.77 13.78 -1.44
N HIS A 17 10.70 12.46 -1.18
CA HIS A 17 9.46 11.70 -1.32
C HIS A 17 8.35 12.24 -0.42
N TYR A 18 8.65 12.59 0.84
CA TYR A 18 7.67 13.11 1.78
C TYR A 18 7.15 14.50 1.39
N VAL A 19 8.03 15.38 0.93
CA VAL A 19 7.63 16.71 0.45
C VAL A 19 6.71 16.58 -0.77
N VAL A 20 7.07 15.73 -1.73
CA VAL A 20 6.23 15.50 -2.92
C VAL A 20 4.91 14.85 -2.54
N ALA A 21 4.91 13.87 -1.63
CA ALA A 21 3.68 13.24 -1.16
C ALA A 21 2.75 14.26 -0.47
N ALA A 22 3.29 15.19 0.34
CA ALA A 22 2.51 16.25 0.97
C ALA A 22 1.89 17.22 -0.06
N LEU A 23 2.62 17.56 -1.12
CA LEU A 23 2.09 18.35 -2.24
C LEU A 23 1.01 17.59 -3.00
N CYS A 24 1.19 16.28 -3.24
CA CYS A 24 0.20 15.42 -3.86
C CYS A 24 -1.08 15.31 -2.99
N PHE A 25 -0.93 15.22 -1.66
CA PHE A 25 -2.07 15.22 -0.75
C PHE A 25 -2.86 16.54 -0.80
N PHE A 26 -2.17 17.67 -0.84
CA PHE A 26 -2.82 18.97 -1.02
C PHE A 26 -3.56 19.02 -2.38
N THR A 27 -2.90 18.58 -3.46
CA THR A 27 -3.52 18.49 -4.79
C THR A 27 -4.74 17.57 -4.78
N LEU A 28 -4.66 16.42 -4.12
CA LEU A 28 -5.77 15.49 -3.93
C LEU A 28 -6.97 16.18 -3.26
N ALA A 29 -6.75 16.92 -2.18
CA ALA A 29 -7.81 17.65 -1.49
C ALA A 29 -8.49 18.67 -2.42
N VAL A 30 -7.70 19.41 -3.20
CA VAL A 30 -8.22 20.35 -4.21
C VAL A 30 -9.04 19.60 -5.30
N MET A 31 -8.51 18.51 -5.83
CA MET A 31 -9.24 17.68 -6.83
C MET A 31 -10.57 17.19 -6.29
N MET A 32 -10.64 16.76 -5.03
CA MET A 32 -11.89 16.31 -4.39
C MET A 32 -12.93 17.42 -4.31
N LEU A 33 -12.53 18.65 -3.99
CA LEU A 33 -13.42 19.82 -3.94
C LEU A 33 -14.07 20.10 -5.30
N PHE A 34 -13.32 19.95 -6.40
CA PHE A 34 -13.83 20.17 -7.76
C PHE A 34 -14.57 18.97 -8.36
N SER A 35 -14.65 17.84 -7.64
CA SER A 35 -15.23 16.59 -8.14
C SER A 35 -16.42 16.08 -7.33
N VAL A 36 -17.06 16.92 -6.51
CA VAL A 36 -18.16 16.52 -5.62
C VAL A 36 -19.27 15.79 -6.37
N GLN A 37 -19.62 16.24 -7.57
CA GLN A 37 -20.65 15.59 -8.39
C GLN A 37 -20.24 14.19 -8.89
N ALA A 38 -18.93 13.97 -9.16
CA ALA A 38 -18.44 12.68 -9.61
C ALA A 38 -18.61 11.58 -8.56
N PHE A 39 -18.59 11.92 -7.27
CA PHE A 39 -18.80 10.96 -6.16
C PHE A 39 -20.23 10.42 -6.07
N THR A 40 -21.20 11.05 -6.72
CA THR A 40 -22.58 10.53 -6.81
C THR A 40 -22.78 9.54 -7.95
N GLY A 41 -21.79 9.45 -8.87
CA GLY A 41 -21.81 8.62 -10.07
C GLY A 41 -21.16 7.24 -9.88
N HIS A 42 -20.71 6.69 -11.00
CA HIS A 42 -20.04 5.39 -11.04
C HIS A 42 -18.56 5.53 -10.66
N TYR A 43 -17.98 4.52 -9.97
CA TYR A 43 -16.56 4.52 -9.57
C TYR A 43 -15.57 4.55 -10.75
N PHE A 44 -16.01 4.23 -11.97
CA PHE A 44 -15.22 4.35 -13.20
C PHE A 44 -15.35 5.75 -13.86
N HIS A 45 -15.79 6.75 -13.13
CA HIS A 45 -15.80 8.13 -13.62
C HIS A 45 -14.37 8.66 -13.76
N PRO A 46 -14.01 9.38 -14.85
CA PRO A 46 -12.66 9.88 -15.10
C PRO A 46 -12.02 10.61 -13.92
N GLN A 47 -12.76 11.55 -13.30
CA GLN A 47 -12.28 12.29 -12.14
C GLN A 47 -12.05 11.37 -10.91
N ILE A 48 -12.90 10.34 -10.73
CA ILE A 48 -12.70 9.35 -9.64
C ILE A 48 -11.45 8.53 -9.91
N LEU A 49 -11.17 8.13 -11.15
CA LEU A 49 -9.93 7.45 -11.52
C LEU A 49 -8.70 8.33 -11.24
N ALA A 50 -8.75 9.63 -11.62
CA ALA A 50 -7.68 10.58 -11.36
C ALA A 50 -7.44 10.75 -9.84
N ILE A 51 -8.49 10.95 -9.04
CA ILE A 51 -8.45 11.08 -7.58
C ILE A 51 -7.87 9.81 -6.94
N THR A 52 -8.33 8.64 -7.37
CA THR A 52 -7.86 7.35 -6.85
C THR A 52 -6.36 7.16 -7.12
N HIS A 53 -5.89 7.50 -8.33
CA HIS A 53 -4.46 7.39 -8.65
C HIS A 53 -3.62 8.48 -7.98
N MET A 54 -4.13 9.71 -7.81
CA MET A 54 -3.45 10.73 -7.01
C MET A 54 -3.30 10.28 -5.55
N ALA A 55 -4.35 9.69 -4.97
CA ALA A 55 -4.31 9.14 -3.62
C ALA A 55 -3.37 7.94 -3.51
N ALA A 56 -3.50 6.94 -4.42
CA ALA A 56 -2.73 5.71 -4.35
C ALA A 56 -1.25 5.89 -4.72
N LEU A 57 -0.96 6.64 -5.80
CA LEU A 57 0.40 6.83 -6.31
C LEU A 57 1.04 8.08 -5.73
N GLY A 58 0.37 9.24 -5.90
CA GLY A 58 0.93 10.54 -5.53
C GLY A 58 1.14 10.70 -4.03
N TRP A 59 0.24 10.17 -3.22
CA TRP A 59 0.35 10.21 -1.78
C TRP A 59 0.82 8.87 -1.19
N GLY A 60 0.02 7.83 -1.22
CA GLY A 60 0.29 6.58 -0.50
C GLY A 60 1.57 5.89 -0.95
N THR A 61 1.74 5.59 -2.25
CA THR A 61 2.95 4.90 -2.75
C THR A 61 4.19 5.79 -2.65
N MET A 62 4.06 7.12 -2.87
CA MET A 62 5.18 8.05 -2.71
C MET A 62 5.71 8.06 -1.28
N ILE A 63 4.82 8.10 -0.26
CA ILE A 63 5.22 7.98 1.15
C ILE A 63 5.88 6.63 1.41
N ILE A 64 5.27 5.53 0.94
CA ILE A 64 5.80 4.19 1.19
C ILE A 64 7.17 4.01 0.54
N PHE A 65 7.41 4.52 -0.66
CA PHE A 65 8.74 4.47 -1.29
C PHE A 65 9.78 5.20 -0.44
N GLY A 66 9.48 6.46 -0.06
CA GLY A 66 10.36 7.22 0.81
C GLY A 66 10.62 6.52 2.16
N ALA A 67 9.56 6.07 2.82
CA ALA A 67 9.66 5.32 4.07
C ALA A 67 10.45 4.01 3.90
N SER A 68 10.20 3.26 2.83
CA SER A 68 10.87 1.97 2.59
C SER A 68 12.38 2.10 2.44
N TYR A 69 12.89 3.14 1.80
CA TYR A 69 14.33 3.35 1.69
C TYR A 69 15.02 3.51 3.05
N GLN A 70 14.30 3.99 4.06
CA GLN A 70 14.80 4.08 5.44
C GLN A 70 14.43 2.85 6.28
N LEU A 71 13.19 2.37 6.20
CA LEU A 71 12.65 1.37 7.11
C LEU A 71 12.98 -0.06 6.70
N VAL A 72 13.05 -0.38 5.39
CA VAL A 72 13.41 -1.73 4.92
C VAL A 72 14.80 -2.12 5.40
N PRO A 73 15.84 -1.27 5.28
CA PRO A 73 17.14 -1.54 5.89
C PRO A 73 17.09 -1.83 7.39
N VAL A 74 16.26 -1.08 8.15
CA VAL A 74 16.09 -1.29 9.59
C VAL A 74 15.36 -2.61 9.88
N VAL A 75 14.27 -2.91 9.16
CA VAL A 75 13.50 -4.15 9.35
C VAL A 75 14.34 -5.38 9.01
N LEU A 76 15.14 -5.29 7.95
CA LEU A 76 15.98 -6.37 7.46
C LEU A 76 17.38 -6.40 8.10
N GLU A 77 17.72 -5.43 8.94
CA GLU A 77 19.04 -5.31 9.60
C GLU A 77 20.21 -5.32 8.60
N THR A 78 20.07 -4.55 7.51
CA THR A 78 21.03 -4.47 6.39
C THR A 78 21.11 -3.04 5.86
N GLU A 79 22.05 -2.77 4.93
CA GLU A 79 22.16 -1.48 4.25
C GLU A 79 21.40 -1.50 2.93
N LEU A 80 20.83 -0.34 2.54
CA LEU A 80 20.17 -0.16 1.25
C LEU A 80 21.16 -0.54 0.11
N TYR A 81 20.67 -1.27 -0.87
CA TYR A 81 21.49 -1.72 -1.98
C TYR A 81 22.03 -0.55 -2.81
N SER A 82 21.17 0.41 -3.19
CA SER A 82 21.59 1.52 -4.04
C SER A 82 20.71 2.77 -3.88
N GLU A 83 21.34 3.87 -3.46
CA GLU A 83 20.70 5.19 -3.47
C GLU A 83 20.47 5.72 -4.89
N LYS A 84 21.36 5.40 -5.83
CA LYS A 84 21.20 5.80 -7.23
C LYS A 84 19.92 5.21 -7.83
N LEU A 85 19.64 3.92 -7.58
CA LEU A 85 18.38 3.30 -8.02
C LEU A 85 17.17 3.98 -7.39
N ALA A 86 17.25 4.40 -6.13
CA ALA A 86 16.17 5.12 -5.47
C ALA A 86 15.89 6.47 -6.16
N TRP A 87 16.93 7.23 -6.52
CA TRP A 87 16.78 8.48 -7.26
C TRP A 87 16.24 8.29 -8.68
N ILE A 88 16.72 7.28 -9.41
CA ILE A 88 16.21 6.96 -10.76
C ILE A 88 14.73 6.55 -10.68
N SER A 89 14.38 5.69 -9.74
CA SER A 89 12.98 5.30 -9.50
C SER A 89 12.09 6.52 -9.24
N PHE A 90 12.51 7.44 -8.36
CA PHE A 90 11.79 8.69 -8.07
C PHE A 90 11.62 9.56 -9.33
N SER A 91 12.72 9.75 -10.10
CA SER A 91 12.74 10.60 -11.29
C SER A 91 11.84 10.08 -12.43
N LEU A 92 11.55 8.78 -12.46
CA LEU A 92 10.60 8.18 -13.39
C LEU A 92 9.19 8.15 -12.83
N PHE A 93 9.05 7.89 -11.51
CA PHE A 93 7.76 7.76 -10.86
C PHE A 93 6.97 9.07 -10.87
N LEU A 94 7.61 10.17 -10.51
CA LEU A 94 6.94 11.47 -10.39
C LEU A 94 6.33 11.95 -11.73
N PRO A 95 7.09 12.06 -12.85
CA PRO A 95 6.49 12.47 -14.12
C PRO A 95 5.49 11.43 -14.66
N GLY A 96 5.72 10.13 -14.43
CA GLY A 96 4.79 9.08 -14.81
C GLY A 96 3.44 9.22 -14.10
N MET A 97 3.45 9.49 -12.80
CA MET A 97 2.27 9.74 -11.99
C MET A 97 1.52 11.00 -12.45
N ILE A 98 2.23 12.10 -12.67
CA ILE A 98 1.63 13.36 -13.14
C ILE A 98 0.96 13.15 -14.50
N ALA A 99 1.65 12.51 -15.45
CA ALA A 99 1.11 12.25 -16.79
C ALA A 99 -0.14 11.37 -16.73
N LEU A 100 -0.13 10.31 -15.91
CA LEU A 100 -1.27 9.41 -15.77
C LEU A 100 -2.47 10.11 -15.13
N VAL A 101 -2.28 10.79 -14.01
CA VAL A 101 -3.35 11.48 -13.27
C VAL A 101 -3.96 12.59 -14.11
N TYR A 102 -3.13 13.40 -14.79
CA TYR A 102 -3.58 14.44 -15.69
C TYR A 102 -4.40 13.86 -16.86
N SER A 103 -3.94 12.78 -17.48
CA SER A 103 -4.64 12.13 -18.58
C SER A 103 -6.00 11.56 -18.15
N PHE A 104 -6.13 11.03 -16.93
CA PHE A 104 -7.43 10.63 -16.37
C PHE A 104 -8.31 11.85 -16.10
N TRP A 105 -7.76 12.94 -15.57
CA TRP A 105 -8.54 14.13 -15.21
C TRP A 105 -9.24 14.75 -16.41
N ILE A 106 -8.51 14.92 -17.52
CA ILE A 106 -9.08 15.44 -18.79
C ILE A 106 -9.68 14.36 -19.67
N PHE A 107 -9.49 13.09 -19.31
CA PHE A 107 -9.88 11.88 -20.02
C PHE A 107 -9.50 11.88 -21.50
N ILE A 108 -8.23 12.04 -21.77
CA ILE A 108 -7.65 11.89 -23.10
C ILE A 108 -6.79 10.62 -23.14
N PRO A 109 -7.40 9.46 -23.49
CA PRO A 109 -6.64 8.22 -23.72
C PRO A 109 -5.69 8.39 -24.90
N GLY A 110 -4.46 7.91 -24.78
CA GLY A 110 -3.47 7.98 -25.84
C GLY A 110 -2.05 7.98 -25.33
N ILE A 111 -1.14 8.48 -26.15
CA ILE A 111 0.30 8.35 -25.93
C ILE A 111 0.78 8.92 -24.60
N HIS A 112 0.22 10.04 -24.12
CA HIS A 112 0.62 10.65 -22.85
C HIS A 112 0.27 9.75 -21.66
N MET A 113 -0.94 9.15 -21.66
CA MET A 113 -1.37 8.22 -20.65
C MET A 113 -0.51 6.94 -20.66
N GLN A 114 -0.21 6.43 -21.87
CA GLN A 114 0.63 5.24 -22.09
C GLN A 114 2.07 5.47 -21.62
N CYS A 115 2.68 6.60 -21.98
CA CYS A 115 4.01 6.99 -21.51
C CYS A 115 4.03 7.09 -19.98
N GLY A 116 3.02 7.70 -19.38
CA GLY A 116 2.86 7.76 -17.92
C GLY A 116 2.84 6.37 -17.27
N ALA A 117 2.08 5.45 -17.82
CA ALA A 117 2.00 4.07 -17.34
C ALA A 117 3.34 3.32 -17.47
N VAL A 118 4.06 3.49 -18.58
CA VAL A 118 5.39 2.86 -18.80
C VAL A 118 6.44 3.43 -17.84
N LEU A 119 6.45 4.74 -17.62
CA LEU A 119 7.36 5.38 -16.65
C LEU A 119 7.11 4.85 -15.23
N LEU A 120 5.83 4.75 -14.82
CA LEU A 120 5.44 4.20 -13.53
C LEU A 120 5.85 2.73 -13.39
N LEU A 121 5.58 1.90 -14.40
CA LEU A 121 5.98 0.48 -14.39
C LEU A 121 7.49 0.34 -14.23
N THR A 122 8.28 1.12 -15.00
CA THR A 122 9.74 1.11 -14.90
C THR A 122 10.21 1.53 -13.51
N ALA A 123 9.63 2.60 -12.95
CA ALA A 123 9.97 3.07 -11.61
C ALA A 123 9.67 2.01 -10.53
N VAL A 124 8.53 1.33 -10.62
CA VAL A 124 8.13 0.25 -9.71
C VAL A 124 9.10 -0.94 -9.80
N ILE A 125 9.50 -1.33 -10.99
CA ILE A 125 10.48 -2.41 -11.19
C ILE A 125 11.82 -2.03 -10.52
N LEU A 126 12.31 -0.81 -10.73
CA LEU A 126 13.57 -0.34 -10.12
C LEU A 126 13.48 -0.30 -8.58
N PHE A 127 12.36 0.15 -8.03
CA PHE A 127 12.10 0.10 -6.59
C PHE A 127 12.15 -1.34 -6.08
N THR A 128 11.41 -2.26 -6.72
CA THR A 128 11.35 -3.68 -6.34
C THR A 128 12.71 -4.34 -6.40
N VAL A 129 13.49 -4.08 -7.46
CA VAL A 129 14.86 -4.58 -7.59
C VAL A 129 15.74 -4.06 -6.45
N ASN A 130 15.62 -2.78 -6.09
CA ASN A 130 16.41 -2.20 -5.00
C ASN A 130 16.07 -2.85 -3.65
N VAL A 131 14.78 -3.05 -3.35
CA VAL A 131 14.33 -3.73 -2.13
C VAL A 131 14.78 -5.20 -2.12
N TYR A 132 14.63 -5.92 -3.22
CA TYR A 132 15.04 -7.31 -3.34
C TYR A 132 16.55 -7.50 -3.14
N LEU A 133 17.39 -6.67 -3.79
CA LEU A 133 18.85 -6.72 -3.65
C LEU A 133 19.30 -6.26 -2.24
N THR A 134 18.52 -5.41 -1.57
CA THR A 134 18.72 -5.08 -0.17
C THR A 134 18.50 -6.32 0.72
N ALA A 135 17.40 -7.03 0.50
CA ALA A 135 17.06 -8.24 1.26
C ALA A 135 18.08 -9.37 1.06
N LYS A 136 18.61 -9.53 -0.16
CA LYS A 136 19.65 -10.57 -0.46
C LYS A 136 20.94 -10.44 0.34
N LYS A 137 21.22 -9.28 0.93
CA LYS A 137 22.40 -9.10 1.79
C LYS A 137 22.26 -9.78 3.15
N LYS A 138 21.05 -10.20 3.51
CA LYS A 138 20.72 -10.79 4.81
C LYS A 138 21.03 -12.29 4.84
N LYS A 139 21.46 -12.79 6.01
CA LYS A 139 21.81 -14.22 6.19
C LYS A 139 20.62 -15.11 6.58
N GLN A 140 19.58 -14.55 7.19
CA GLN A 140 18.43 -15.32 7.68
C GLN A 140 17.12 -14.69 7.19
N GLN A 141 16.25 -15.50 6.59
CA GLN A 141 14.91 -15.09 6.18
C GLN A 141 14.01 -14.86 7.41
N THR A 142 13.15 -13.86 7.30
CA THR A 142 12.17 -13.53 8.34
C THR A 142 10.79 -13.36 7.71
N ILE A 143 9.74 -13.59 8.50
CA ILE A 143 8.36 -13.41 8.05
C ILE A 143 8.07 -11.97 7.58
N GLN A 144 8.76 -10.97 8.12
CA GLN A 144 8.67 -9.58 7.67
C GLN A 144 9.17 -9.41 6.24
N GLU A 145 10.24 -10.11 5.89
CA GLU A 145 10.80 -10.14 4.53
C GLU A 145 9.79 -10.73 3.53
N ASP A 146 9.11 -11.84 3.91
CA ASP A 146 8.09 -12.46 3.08
C ASP A 146 6.94 -11.50 2.77
N PHE A 147 6.45 -10.75 3.78
CA PHE A 147 5.44 -9.72 3.59
C PHE A 147 5.92 -8.60 2.64
N ILE A 148 7.11 -8.05 2.86
CA ILE A 148 7.67 -6.94 2.07
C ILE A 148 7.91 -7.38 0.63
N PHE A 149 8.47 -8.56 0.42
CA PHE A 149 8.74 -9.08 -0.91
C PHE A 149 7.45 -9.36 -1.69
N SER A 150 6.47 -10.01 -1.05
CA SER A 150 5.16 -10.25 -1.65
C SER A 150 4.44 -8.95 -1.99
N ALA A 151 4.56 -7.91 -1.13
CA ALA A 151 4.02 -6.59 -1.42
C ALA A 151 4.66 -5.97 -2.68
N CYS A 152 5.98 -6.02 -2.80
CA CYS A 152 6.69 -5.53 -3.98
C CYS A 152 6.30 -6.28 -5.26
N LEU A 153 6.13 -7.60 -5.20
CA LEU A 153 5.64 -8.40 -6.32
C LEU A 153 4.21 -8.00 -6.71
N CYS A 154 3.31 -7.85 -5.74
CA CYS A 154 1.95 -7.40 -6.00
C CYS A 154 1.92 -6.00 -6.63
N LEU A 155 2.81 -5.08 -6.20
CA LEU A 155 2.94 -3.77 -6.82
C LEU A 155 3.39 -3.88 -8.28
N CYS A 156 4.36 -4.76 -8.60
CA CYS A 156 4.76 -5.01 -9.98
C CYS A 156 3.59 -5.52 -10.83
N PHE A 157 2.84 -6.51 -10.33
CA PHE A 157 1.66 -7.02 -11.03
C PHE A 157 0.56 -5.97 -11.18
N THR A 158 0.36 -5.12 -10.15
CA THR A 158 -0.56 -3.98 -10.22
C THR A 158 -0.13 -3.02 -11.33
N ALA A 159 1.15 -2.67 -11.41
CA ALA A 159 1.67 -1.76 -12.42
C ALA A 159 1.58 -2.36 -13.84
N VAL A 160 1.89 -3.66 -14.02
CA VAL A 160 1.75 -4.37 -15.30
C VAL A 160 0.29 -4.37 -15.75
N LEU A 161 -0.62 -4.77 -14.86
CA LEU A 161 -2.04 -4.81 -15.20
C LEU A 161 -2.61 -3.41 -15.42
N GLY A 162 -2.17 -2.41 -14.64
CA GLY A 162 -2.53 -1.00 -14.84
C GLY A 162 -2.07 -0.46 -16.19
N ALA A 163 -0.83 -0.77 -16.59
CA ALA A 163 -0.33 -0.42 -17.92
C ALA A 163 -1.16 -1.10 -19.03
N ALA A 164 -1.46 -2.39 -18.90
CA ALA A 164 -2.30 -3.11 -19.84
C ALA A 164 -3.71 -2.50 -19.96
N LEU A 165 -4.32 -2.09 -18.83
CA LEU A 165 -5.62 -1.37 -18.82
C LEU A 165 -5.54 -0.01 -19.52
N VAL A 166 -4.43 0.72 -19.35
CA VAL A 166 -4.21 2.00 -20.05
C VAL A 166 -4.08 1.79 -21.55
N PHE A 167 -3.30 0.81 -21.98
CA PHE A 167 -3.18 0.49 -23.41
C PHE A 167 -4.48 0.01 -24.00
N ASN A 168 -5.31 -0.70 -23.24
CA ASN A 168 -6.61 -1.20 -23.67
C ASN A 168 -7.63 -0.10 -24.04
N PHE A 169 -7.42 1.14 -23.61
CA PHE A 169 -8.25 2.27 -24.07
C PHE A 169 -8.08 2.59 -25.55
N THR A 170 -6.93 2.25 -26.15
CA THR A 170 -6.61 2.58 -27.54
C THR A 170 -6.40 1.35 -28.42
N ILE A 171 -5.91 0.26 -27.82
CA ILE A 171 -5.62 -1.00 -28.49
C ILE A 171 -6.32 -2.10 -27.70
N PRO A 172 -7.34 -2.78 -28.25
CA PRO A 172 -8.09 -3.80 -27.52
C PRO A 172 -7.17 -5.00 -27.20
N ILE A 173 -6.68 -5.06 -25.95
CA ILE A 173 -5.83 -6.14 -25.45
C ILE A 173 -6.67 -7.23 -24.80
N PHE A 174 -7.72 -6.83 -24.06
CA PHE A 174 -8.57 -7.75 -23.32
C PHE A 174 -9.81 -8.15 -24.14
N ALA A 175 -10.13 -9.44 -24.15
CA ALA A 175 -11.37 -9.95 -24.74
C ALA A 175 -12.60 -9.69 -23.85
N GLN A 176 -12.40 -9.45 -22.56
CA GLN A 176 -13.46 -9.19 -21.58
C GLN A 176 -13.53 -7.70 -21.24
N ASP A 177 -14.65 -7.31 -20.58
CA ASP A 177 -14.86 -5.94 -20.13
C ASP A 177 -13.71 -5.45 -19.23
N GLN A 178 -13.27 -4.22 -19.46
CA GLN A 178 -12.22 -3.56 -18.70
C GLN A 178 -12.50 -3.49 -17.19
N LEU A 179 -13.77 -3.35 -16.80
CA LEU A 179 -14.20 -3.35 -15.40
C LEU A 179 -13.92 -4.68 -14.68
N HIS A 180 -13.88 -5.78 -15.43
CA HIS A 180 -13.51 -7.09 -14.90
C HIS A 180 -12.08 -7.09 -14.37
N PHE A 181 -11.13 -6.58 -15.16
CA PHE A 181 -9.72 -6.49 -14.78
C PHE A 181 -9.44 -5.39 -13.77
N LEU A 182 -10.27 -4.34 -13.73
CA LEU A 182 -10.14 -3.25 -12.77
C LEU A 182 -10.24 -3.74 -11.32
N LYS A 183 -11.13 -4.70 -11.04
CA LYS A 183 -11.25 -5.30 -9.69
C LYS A 183 -9.97 -6.02 -9.28
N ILE A 184 -9.37 -6.76 -10.19
CA ILE A 184 -8.10 -7.48 -9.97
C ILE A 184 -6.97 -6.47 -9.71
N HIS A 185 -6.85 -5.45 -10.54
CA HIS A 185 -5.89 -4.36 -10.39
C HIS A 185 -6.00 -3.67 -9.02
N ALA A 186 -7.22 -3.30 -8.63
CA ALA A 186 -7.46 -2.61 -7.36
C ALA A 186 -7.08 -3.48 -6.14
N HIS A 187 -7.42 -4.77 -6.13
CA HIS A 187 -7.11 -5.64 -4.99
C HIS A 187 -5.63 -6.03 -4.93
N LEU A 188 -4.94 -6.19 -6.07
CA LEU A 188 -3.47 -6.30 -6.09
C LEU A 188 -2.80 -5.07 -5.48
N GLY A 189 -3.30 -3.86 -5.79
CA GLY A 189 -2.80 -2.63 -5.21
C GLY A 189 -3.12 -2.52 -3.71
N ILE A 190 -4.38 -2.68 -3.32
CA ILE A 190 -4.83 -2.42 -1.95
C ILE A 190 -4.40 -3.54 -1.00
N ALA A 191 -4.79 -4.78 -1.27
CA ALA A 191 -4.50 -5.90 -0.39
C ALA A 191 -3.08 -6.46 -0.62
N GLY A 192 -2.64 -6.49 -1.87
CA GLY A 192 -1.30 -6.98 -2.21
C GLY A 192 -0.20 -5.99 -1.89
N TRP A 193 -0.27 -4.75 -2.36
CA TRP A 193 0.79 -3.77 -2.12
C TRP A 193 0.68 -3.10 -0.76
N PHE A 194 -0.40 -2.32 -0.53
CA PHE A 194 -0.49 -1.51 0.68
C PHE A 194 -0.57 -2.36 1.96
N LEU A 195 -1.52 -3.29 2.04
CA LEU A 195 -1.75 -4.05 3.27
C LEU A 195 -0.55 -4.93 3.64
N LEU A 196 0.01 -5.69 2.69
CA LEU A 196 1.16 -6.56 2.99
C LEU A 196 2.41 -5.75 3.38
N MET A 197 2.67 -4.61 2.71
CA MET A 197 3.80 -3.73 3.05
C MET A 197 3.64 -3.17 4.46
N ILE A 198 2.44 -2.67 4.81
CA ILE A 198 2.17 -2.12 6.14
C ILE A 198 2.32 -3.20 7.21
N ILE A 199 1.78 -4.40 7.01
CA ILE A 199 1.94 -5.50 7.96
C ILE A 199 3.41 -5.88 8.10
N GLY A 200 4.14 -6.01 6.99
CA GLY A 200 5.55 -6.38 7.01
C GLY A 200 6.40 -5.42 7.84
N VAL A 201 6.27 -4.12 7.58
CA VAL A 201 7.04 -3.08 8.26
C VAL A 201 6.56 -2.90 9.71
N SER A 202 5.26 -2.77 9.95
CA SER A 202 4.70 -2.52 11.29
C SER A 202 4.88 -3.70 12.25
N SER A 203 4.94 -4.93 11.74
CA SER A 203 5.19 -6.12 12.57
C SER A 203 6.58 -6.14 13.22
N LYS A 204 7.53 -5.36 12.73
CA LYS A 204 8.83 -5.13 13.37
C LYS A 204 8.84 -3.82 14.17
N LEU A 205 8.31 -2.73 13.58
CA LEU A 205 8.41 -1.40 14.19
C LEU A 205 7.51 -1.25 15.42
N VAL A 206 6.27 -1.75 15.39
CA VAL A 206 5.35 -1.60 16.53
C VAL A 206 5.88 -2.26 17.79
N PRO A 207 6.33 -3.54 17.80
CA PRO A 207 6.96 -4.13 18.97
C PRO A 207 8.21 -3.36 19.43
N MET A 208 9.02 -2.85 18.51
CA MET A 208 10.23 -2.09 18.81
C MET A 208 9.89 -0.77 19.53
N PHE A 209 8.93 0.01 19.05
CA PHE A 209 8.52 1.27 19.70
C PHE A 209 7.82 1.07 21.03
N LEU A 210 7.08 -0.02 21.19
CA LEU A 210 6.44 -0.40 22.45
C LEU A 210 7.41 -1.00 23.44
N VAL A 211 8.64 -1.33 23.02
CA VAL A 211 9.61 -2.13 23.81
C VAL A 211 8.92 -3.40 24.32
N SER A 212 8.30 -4.14 23.38
CA SER A 212 7.51 -5.32 23.71
C SER A 212 8.41 -6.55 23.93
N SER A 213 8.13 -7.32 24.96
CA SER A 213 8.77 -8.62 25.20
C SER A 213 8.19 -9.77 24.36
N TYR A 214 7.07 -9.53 23.63
CA TYR A 214 6.44 -10.55 22.81
C TYR A 214 7.16 -10.73 21.46
N GLN A 215 7.80 -11.90 21.28
CA GLN A 215 8.62 -12.20 20.08
C GLN A 215 8.08 -13.38 19.24
N LYS A 216 6.89 -13.92 19.57
CA LYS A 216 6.36 -15.09 18.85
C LYS A 216 5.80 -14.70 17.49
N THR A 217 6.36 -15.27 16.42
CA THR A 217 5.99 -14.94 15.01
C THR A 217 4.87 -15.83 14.45
N ARG A 218 4.40 -16.86 15.14
CA ARG A 218 3.39 -17.80 14.63
C ARG A 218 2.13 -17.10 14.11
N LEU A 219 1.62 -16.10 14.84
CA LEU A 219 0.45 -15.33 14.41
C LEU A 219 0.71 -14.56 13.10
N LEU A 220 1.93 -14.03 12.92
CA LEU A 220 2.33 -13.36 11.69
C LEU A 220 2.42 -14.35 10.52
N SER A 221 2.96 -15.54 10.75
CA SER A 221 3.00 -16.59 9.70
C SER A 221 1.60 -17.00 9.28
N PHE A 222 0.68 -17.23 10.22
CA PHE A 222 -0.72 -17.50 9.90
C PHE A 222 -1.37 -16.33 9.14
N SER A 223 -1.13 -15.10 9.59
CA SER A 223 -1.62 -13.90 8.91
C SER A 223 -1.14 -13.85 7.46
N TYR A 224 0.15 -14.07 7.23
CA TYR A 224 0.75 -14.07 5.90
C TYR A 224 0.08 -15.08 4.96
N TYR A 225 0.05 -16.35 5.35
CA TYR A 225 -0.52 -17.40 4.50
C TYR A 225 -2.02 -17.20 4.25
N LEU A 226 -2.78 -16.77 5.25
CA LEU A 226 -4.21 -16.53 5.09
C LEU A 226 -4.49 -15.34 4.17
N ILE A 227 -3.77 -14.21 4.33
CA ILE A 227 -3.98 -13.02 3.48
C ILE A 227 -3.55 -13.30 2.05
N VAL A 228 -2.37 -13.91 1.85
CA VAL A 228 -1.87 -14.23 0.50
C VAL A 228 -2.78 -15.26 -0.18
N SER A 229 -3.22 -16.30 0.54
CA SER A 229 -4.15 -17.30 -0.01
C SER A 229 -5.50 -16.65 -0.37
N ALA A 230 -6.05 -15.79 0.50
CA ALA A 230 -7.29 -15.07 0.20
C ALA A 230 -7.15 -14.18 -1.05
N LEU A 231 -6.03 -13.47 -1.18
CA LEU A 231 -5.76 -12.64 -2.35
C LEU A 231 -5.68 -13.49 -3.62
N LEU A 232 -4.90 -14.57 -3.63
CA LEU A 232 -4.77 -15.46 -4.79
C LEU A 232 -6.11 -16.12 -5.18
N LEU A 233 -6.87 -16.58 -4.19
CA LEU A 233 -8.21 -17.14 -4.43
C LEU A 233 -9.17 -16.09 -4.98
N PHE A 234 -9.12 -14.85 -4.45
CA PHE A 234 -9.93 -13.75 -4.96
C PHE A 234 -9.59 -13.40 -6.41
N LEU A 235 -8.30 -13.32 -6.75
CA LEU A 235 -7.85 -13.03 -8.11
C LEU A 235 -8.34 -14.10 -9.08
N ALA A 236 -8.19 -15.38 -8.72
CA ALA A 236 -8.64 -16.51 -9.52
C ALA A 236 -10.17 -16.54 -9.65
N ASP A 237 -10.92 -16.43 -8.55
CA ASP A 237 -12.38 -16.44 -8.56
C ASP A 237 -12.94 -15.25 -9.33
N SER A 238 -12.37 -14.05 -9.16
CA SER A 238 -12.75 -12.85 -9.90
C SER A 238 -12.50 -12.98 -11.40
N TYR A 239 -11.39 -13.61 -11.80
CA TYR A 239 -11.04 -13.82 -13.20
C TYR A 239 -11.98 -14.83 -13.89
N PHE A 240 -12.26 -15.97 -13.25
CA PHE A 240 -13.02 -17.05 -13.89
C PHE A 240 -14.54 -16.97 -13.71
N SER A 241 -15.00 -16.45 -12.57
CA SER A 241 -16.41 -16.57 -12.16
C SER A 241 -17.07 -15.23 -11.80
N GLY A 242 -16.29 -14.16 -11.59
CA GLY A 242 -16.79 -12.91 -11.02
C GLY A 242 -17.22 -13.05 -9.57
N LEU A 243 -17.81 -11.99 -9.02
CA LEU A 243 -18.30 -11.99 -7.64
C LEU A 243 -19.48 -12.94 -7.47
N ASN A 244 -19.38 -13.85 -6.51
CA ASN A 244 -20.39 -14.89 -6.24
C ASN A 244 -20.40 -15.28 -4.75
N TYR A 245 -21.19 -16.29 -4.36
CA TYR A 245 -21.25 -16.74 -2.95
C TYR A 245 -19.92 -17.25 -2.39
N ARG A 246 -19.01 -17.78 -3.21
CA ARG A 246 -17.67 -18.21 -2.78
C ARG A 246 -16.84 -17.03 -2.30
N THR A 247 -17.09 -15.83 -2.80
CA THR A 247 -16.39 -14.61 -2.41
C THR A 247 -16.55 -14.33 -0.90
N TYR A 248 -17.65 -14.75 -0.25
CA TYR A 248 -17.79 -14.65 1.21
C TYR A 248 -16.76 -15.50 1.97
N PHE A 249 -16.50 -16.73 1.50
CA PHE A 249 -15.50 -17.59 2.13
C PHE A 249 -14.09 -17.03 1.92
N ILE A 250 -13.81 -16.52 0.74
CA ILE A 250 -12.53 -15.85 0.45
C ILE A 250 -12.33 -14.63 1.35
N ALA A 251 -13.36 -13.79 1.50
CA ALA A 251 -13.34 -12.64 2.38
C ALA A 251 -13.14 -13.05 3.86
N LEU A 252 -13.77 -14.16 4.30
CA LEU A 252 -13.59 -14.70 5.65
C LEU A 252 -12.15 -15.17 5.90
N ILE A 253 -11.50 -15.82 4.92
CA ILE A 253 -10.08 -16.22 5.01
C ILE A 253 -9.20 -14.97 5.18
N GLY A 254 -9.41 -13.94 4.35
CA GLY A 254 -8.68 -12.68 4.45
C GLY A 254 -8.90 -11.96 5.79
N ALA A 255 -10.16 -11.92 6.28
CA ALA A 255 -10.51 -11.36 7.57
C ALA A 255 -9.86 -12.13 8.74
N ALA A 256 -9.79 -13.46 8.66
CA ALA A 256 -9.08 -14.29 9.64
C ALA A 256 -7.57 -13.99 9.64
N GLY A 257 -6.97 -13.81 8.46
CA GLY A 257 -5.57 -13.39 8.34
C GLY A 257 -5.30 -12.04 8.98
N LEU A 258 -6.15 -11.03 8.72
CA LEU A 258 -6.08 -9.74 9.37
C LEU A 258 -6.28 -9.83 10.89
N ALA A 259 -7.23 -10.65 11.35
CA ALA A 259 -7.44 -10.90 12.77
C ALA A 259 -6.20 -11.48 13.45
N CYS A 260 -5.49 -12.42 12.82
CA CYS A 260 -4.22 -12.94 13.33
C CYS A 260 -3.16 -11.85 13.49
N TYR A 261 -3.05 -10.94 12.52
CA TYR A 261 -2.14 -9.78 12.63
C TYR A 261 -2.55 -8.83 13.77
N LEU A 262 -3.83 -8.47 13.86
CA LEU A 262 -4.32 -7.59 14.93
C LEU A 262 -4.14 -8.22 16.31
N LEU A 263 -4.34 -9.53 16.46
CA LEU A 263 -4.05 -10.27 17.69
C LEU A 263 -2.55 -10.23 18.03
N PHE A 264 -1.65 -10.32 17.04
CA PHE A 264 -0.23 -10.12 17.26
C PHE A 264 0.05 -8.72 17.82
N ILE A 265 -0.51 -7.66 17.23
CA ILE A 265 -0.35 -6.28 17.69
C ILE A 265 -0.89 -6.11 19.13
N VAL A 266 -2.06 -6.68 19.44
CA VAL A 266 -2.64 -6.64 20.80
C VAL A 266 -1.69 -7.32 21.80
N LYS A 267 -1.12 -8.49 21.47
CA LYS A 267 -0.15 -9.18 22.34
C LYS A 267 1.12 -8.35 22.55
N CYS A 268 1.63 -7.69 21.50
CA CYS A 268 2.75 -6.76 21.62
C CYS A 268 2.40 -5.58 22.54
N PHE A 269 1.19 -5.03 22.40
CA PHE A 269 0.72 -3.93 23.25
C PHE A 269 0.57 -4.33 24.71
N LEU A 270 0.01 -5.51 25.01
CA LEU A 270 -0.15 -6.01 26.39
C LEU A 270 1.19 -6.35 27.06
N SER A 271 2.19 -6.75 26.27
CA SER A 271 3.54 -7.11 26.74
C SER A 271 4.53 -5.95 26.68
N ARG A 272 4.04 -4.71 26.51
CA ARG A 272 4.91 -3.54 26.42
C ARG A 272 5.52 -3.15 27.75
N MET A 273 6.78 -2.76 27.75
CA MET A 273 7.43 -2.13 28.90
C MET A 273 7.20 -0.62 28.94
N ARG A 274 7.01 0.02 27.80
CA ARG A 274 6.73 1.45 27.68
C ARG A 274 5.27 1.75 28.04
N LYS A 275 5.05 2.37 29.21
CA LYS A 275 3.70 2.65 29.73
C LYS A 275 2.97 3.76 28.95
N LYS A 276 3.69 4.83 28.57
CA LYS A 276 3.13 5.95 27.78
C LYS A 276 3.22 5.65 26.29
N VAL A 277 2.11 5.78 25.59
CA VAL A 277 2.00 5.63 24.12
C VAL A 277 2.04 7.01 23.51
N ASP A 278 2.89 7.22 22.52
CA ASP A 278 3.04 8.49 21.82
C ASP A 278 1.86 8.72 20.87
N LEU A 279 1.59 9.98 20.52
CA LEU A 279 0.52 10.34 19.59
C LEU A 279 0.59 9.59 18.26
N PRO A 280 1.78 9.40 17.63
CA PRO A 280 1.89 8.61 16.41
C PRO A 280 1.48 7.16 16.55
N MET A 281 1.80 6.53 17.67
CA MET A 281 1.36 5.16 17.93
C MET A 281 -0.15 5.08 18.14
N MET A 282 -0.76 6.10 18.75
CA MET A 282 -2.22 6.21 18.86
C MET A 282 -2.87 6.33 17.47
N SER A 283 -2.30 7.13 16.57
CA SER A 283 -2.77 7.24 15.18
C SER A 283 -2.70 5.89 14.46
N THR A 284 -1.62 5.13 14.65
CA THR A 284 -1.48 3.77 14.11
C THR A 284 -2.58 2.83 14.63
N PHE A 285 -2.91 2.87 15.91
CA PHE A 285 -4.01 2.06 16.44
C PHE A 285 -5.37 2.49 15.90
N PHE A 286 -5.59 3.78 15.69
CA PHE A 286 -6.80 4.28 15.05
C PHE A 286 -6.93 3.76 13.60
N SER A 287 -5.83 3.71 12.84
CA SER A 287 -5.79 3.10 11.50
C SER A 287 -6.24 1.64 11.51
N PHE A 288 -5.82 0.86 12.49
CA PHE A 288 -6.25 -0.54 12.61
C PHE A 288 -7.75 -0.67 12.90
N ILE A 289 -8.35 0.29 13.61
CA ILE A 289 -9.81 0.35 13.81
C ILE A 289 -10.50 0.63 12.47
N LEU A 290 -10.04 1.62 11.70
CA LEU A 290 -10.60 1.93 10.38
C LEU A 290 -10.49 0.74 9.41
N LEU A 291 -9.35 0.06 9.41
CA LEU A 291 -9.14 -1.15 8.61
C LEU A 291 -10.11 -2.26 8.99
N LYS A 292 -10.36 -2.47 10.30
CA LYS A 292 -11.36 -3.42 10.77
C LYS A 292 -12.76 -3.03 10.29
N VAL A 293 -13.13 -1.76 10.37
CA VAL A 293 -14.44 -1.27 9.90
C VAL A 293 -14.56 -1.48 8.39
N ALA A 294 -13.49 -1.21 7.61
CA ALA A 294 -13.48 -1.46 6.18
C ALA A 294 -13.78 -2.94 5.85
N VAL A 295 -13.13 -3.88 6.53
CA VAL A 295 -13.37 -5.32 6.32
C VAL A 295 -14.82 -5.70 6.66
N LEU A 296 -15.45 -5.08 7.65
CA LEU A 296 -16.85 -5.33 8.02
C LEU A 296 -17.85 -4.83 6.95
N THR A 297 -17.44 -3.96 6.01
CA THR A 297 -18.30 -3.53 4.89
C THR A 297 -18.32 -4.56 3.74
N ILE A 298 -17.35 -5.46 3.64
CA ILE A 298 -17.23 -6.42 2.52
C ILE A 298 -18.47 -7.31 2.36
N PRO A 299 -19.03 -7.93 3.41
CA PRO A 299 -20.25 -8.73 3.28
C PRO A 299 -21.43 -7.97 2.69
N PHE A 300 -21.58 -6.68 3.02
CA PHE A 300 -22.66 -5.84 2.48
C PHE A 300 -22.42 -5.55 1.00
N ILE A 301 -21.16 -5.29 0.58
CA ILE A 301 -20.80 -5.10 -0.84
C ILE A 301 -21.20 -6.33 -1.63
N ILE A 302 -20.80 -7.52 -1.17
CA ILE A 302 -21.11 -8.79 -1.85
C ILE A 302 -22.62 -9.01 -1.90
N TYR A 303 -23.33 -8.82 -0.79
CA TYR A 303 -24.78 -9.01 -0.71
C TYR A 303 -25.54 -8.14 -1.73
N TYR A 304 -25.28 -6.83 -1.72
CA TYR A 304 -25.95 -5.90 -2.63
C TYR A 304 -25.53 -6.11 -4.08
N HIS A 305 -24.29 -6.50 -4.33
CA HIS A 305 -23.82 -6.84 -5.67
C HIS A 305 -24.58 -8.06 -6.26
N LEU A 306 -24.70 -9.13 -5.46
CA LEU A 306 -25.44 -10.34 -5.87
C LEU A 306 -26.95 -10.11 -6.08
N LYS A 307 -27.51 -9.07 -5.49
CA LYS A 307 -28.88 -8.61 -5.69
C LYS A 307 -29.03 -7.60 -6.84
N ASN A 308 -27.97 -7.32 -7.59
CA ASN A 308 -27.91 -6.28 -8.62
C ASN A 308 -28.42 -4.91 -8.12
N ASN A 309 -28.17 -4.60 -6.85
CA ASN A 309 -28.62 -3.37 -6.23
C ASN A 309 -27.54 -2.29 -6.32
N PRO A 310 -27.82 -1.09 -6.85
CA PRO A 310 -26.84 0.00 -7.02
C PRO A 310 -26.23 0.49 -5.69
N VAL A 311 -26.82 0.15 -4.56
CA VAL A 311 -26.26 0.42 -3.23
C VAL A 311 -24.89 -0.22 -3.05
N SER A 312 -24.58 -1.31 -3.77
CA SER A 312 -23.25 -1.93 -3.78
C SER A 312 -22.13 -0.94 -4.16
N ILE A 313 -22.40 -0.01 -5.08
CA ILE A 313 -21.45 1.03 -5.53
C ILE A 313 -21.12 1.97 -4.36
N ARG A 314 -22.14 2.38 -3.59
CA ARG A 314 -21.94 3.28 -2.43
C ARG A 314 -21.12 2.60 -1.32
N TYR A 315 -21.38 1.33 -1.02
CA TYR A 315 -20.57 0.57 -0.08
C TYR A 315 -19.13 0.37 -0.58
N SER A 316 -18.92 0.17 -1.89
CA SER A 316 -17.58 0.07 -2.47
C SER A 316 -16.79 1.38 -2.36
N LEU A 317 -17.45 2.53 -2.53
CA LEU A 317 -16.82 3.84 -2.30
C LEU A 317 -16.48 4.06 -0.82
N ILE A 318 -17.39 3.74 0.10
CA ILE A 318 -17.14 3.80 1.56
C ILE A 318 -15.97 2.89 1.93
N TYR A 319 -15.94 1.65 1.42
CA TYR A 319 -14.85 0.71 1.62
C TYR A 319 -13.51 1.29 1.15
N GLY A 320 -13.47 1.87 -0.06
CA GLY A 320 -12.27 2.50 -0.60
C GLY A 320 -11.77 3.65 0.27
N VAL A 321 -12.68 4.53 0.72
CA VAL A 321 -12.34 5.65 1.62
C VAL A 321 -11.83 5.15 2.96
N LEU A 322 -12.48 4.18 3.58
CA LEU A 322 -12.06 3.61 4.88
C LEU A 322 -10.70 2.91 4.78
N LEU A 323 -10.44 2.20 3.68
CA LEU A 323 -9.14 1.59 3.43
C LEU A 323 -8.05 2.64 3.26
N PHE A 324 -8.31 3.67 2.45
CA PHE A 324 -7.35 4.76 2.25
C PHE A 324 -6.98 5.42 3.58
N TYR A 325 -7.96 5.87 4.34
CA TYR A 325 -7.70 6.49 5.65
C TYR A 325 -7.11 5.49 6.65
N GLY A 326 -7.57 4.25 6.67
CA GLY A 326 -7.04 3.22 7.55
C GLY A 326 -5.59 2.84 7.26
N LEU A 327 -5.19 2.80 5.99
CA LEU A 327 -3.82 2.51 5.60
C LEU A 327 -2.89 3.71 5.78
N ASP A 328 -3.40 4.90 5.63
CA ASP A 328 -2.63 6.14 5.60
C ASP A 328 -2.25 6.67 6.98
N TYR A 329 -3.16 6.67 7.94
CA TYR A 329 -2.83 7.03 9.33
C TYR A 329 -1.77 6.11 9.94
N GLY A 330 -1.62 4.87 9.43
CA GLY A 330 -0.54 3.95 9.83
C GLY A 330 0.86 4.40 9.40
N ILE A 331 0.94 5.30 8.43
CA ILE A 331 2.19 5.79 7.84
C ILE A 331 2.51 7.21 8.34
N ASP A 332 1.89 7.72 9.41
CA ASP A 332 2.14 9.08 9.90
C ASP A 332 3.64 9.29 10.20
N THR A 333 4.30 9.85 9.21
CA THR A 333 5.75 10.06 9.13
C THR A 333 6.24 11.18 10.03
N ARG A 334 5.35 12.03 10.55
CA ARG A 334 5.74 13.08 11.52
C ARG A 334 6.36 12.47 12.78
N ALA A 335 5.94 11.26 13.13
CA ALA A 335 6.52 10.48 14.20
C ALA A 335 7.99 10.10 13.95
N ASN A 336 8.32 9.82 12.70
CA ASN A 336 9.64 9.32 12.33
C ASN A 336 10.68 10.45 12.24
N ILE A 337 10.27 11.66 11.88
CA ILE A 337 11.19 12.80 11.70
C ILE A 337 11.48 13.52 13.03
N GLN A 338 10.52 13.57 13.97
CA GLN A 338 10.65 14.31 15.23
C GLN A 338 10.97 13.44 16.44
N ASN A 339 11.00 12.10 16.30
CA ASN A 339 11.22 11.24 17.45
C ASN A 339 12.73 11.06 17.74
N PRO A 340 13.26 11.60 18.88
CA PRO A 340 14.65 11.42 19.28
C PRO A 340 15.05 9.94 19.41
N ALA A 341 14.09 9.02 19.52
CA ALA A 341 14.35 7.58 19.54
C ALA A 341 14.99 7.07 18.24
N PHE A 342 14.71 7.67 17.08
CA PHE A 342 15.44 7.38 15.85
C PHE A 342 16.88 7.90 15.88
N TYR A 343 17.13 9.02 16.57
CA TYR A 343 18.47 9.52 16.83
C TYR A 343 19.23 8.65 17.84
N CYS A 344 18.53 8.04 18.80
CA CYS A 344 19.15 7.18 19.81
C CYS A 344 19.42 5.75 19.29
N LEU A 345 18.57 5.18 18.41
CA LEU A 345 18.82 3.88 17.78
C LEU A 345 20.05 3.88 16.87
N GLY A 346 20.39 5.04 16.26
CA GLY A 346 21.64 5.24 15.53
C GLY A 346 22.87 5.35 16.44
N LYS A 347 22.69 5.45 17.78
CA LYS A 347 23.78 5.50 18.76
C LYS A 347 23.91 4.21 19.60
N THR A 348 22.94 3.31 19.54
CA THR A 348 22.88 2.10 20.38
C THR A 348 22.80 0.78 19.60
N LEU A 349 22.79 0.80 18.28
CA LEU A 349 23.03 -0.31 17.37
C LEU A 349 24.37 -0.07 16.65
#